data_c188dd49b5fd19459578c4f886784e6d
#
_entry.id   c188dd49b5fd19459578c4f886784e6d
#
_cell.length_a   1.000
_cell.length_b   1.000
_cell.length_c   1.000
_cell.angle_alpha   90.00
_cell.angle_beta   90.00
_cell.angle_gamma   90.00
#
_symmetry.space_group_name_H-M   'P 1'
#
loop_
_entity.id
_entity.type
_entity.pdbx_description
1 polymer ?
#
loop_
_entity_poly.entity_id
_entity_poly.type
_entity_poly.pdbx_seq_one_letter_code
_entity_poly.pdbx_strand_id
1 'polypeptide(L)'
;MPRLQTSLGRLIPPTPLSRRLATQSLLFATAEGTFLTGSAVFFTQVVGLKAAHVGLGLTIAGVASFLLAYPAGRLTDRIGPKRMWAVGALVAAMMFGAWPFITSFAGYLAMVVCFEIVENAAGAGRNAYILDVMPEEERVATQAYMYSALNVGFTLGAIIGGIALAIDDLTLIRFMPLFTLAIGLLNAVFIARLPRAPHDIARSAGRKAARVTRTRRGLLRNVGWMLSSFFSGTMWTNQVLLNVVIPLWLVQATDAPHWLLAWLFGTNTVLCIFLPAYTSRGVRTASDALRSVRISGIFFVAACLITMATHSTVGWLTIFLVWLGHVAVTGAELYFSGANWALHATLMDPDRRGEYGGVAEVFSTLGGRWAPALYTFLAMSWHPESLPSAGWLVIAGIALLAVAGFHPSVRLAERFLAREGIVEGPKSEPAEVAPATT
;
A
#
# COMPACT_ATOMS: atom_id res chain seq x y z
N MET A 1 -2.76 4.33 36.35
CA MET A 1 -1.64 4.66 35.44
C MET A 1 -0.89 3.44 34.85
N PRO A 2 -0.81 2.23 35.45
CA PRO A 2 -0.10 1.10 34.83
C PRO A 2 -0.73 0.59 33.51
N ARG A 3 -2.05 0.72 33.31
CA ARG A 3 -2.73 0.28 32.08
C ARG A 3 -2.46 1.16 30.85
N LEU A 4 -2.19 2.44 31.03
CA LEU A 4 -1.83 3.38 29.94
C LEU A 4 -0.38 3.16 29.47
N GLN A 5 0.55 2.87 30.39
CA GLN A 5 1.94 2.52 30.01
C GLN A 5 2.03 1.19 29.25
N THR A 6 1.17 0.21 29.58
CA THR A 6 1.08 -1.05 28.82
C THR A 6 0.43 -0.87 27.44
N SER A 7 -0.48 0.09 27.25
CA SER A 7 -1.10 0.36 25.94
C SER A 7 -0.16 1.14 25.01
N LEU A 8 0.55 2.14 25.50
CA LEU A 8 1.56 2.89 24.73
C LEU A 8 2.76 2.03 24.34
N GLY A 9 3.19 1.13 25.23
CA GLY A 9 4.26 0.17 24.92
C GLY A 9 3.92 -0.79 23.77
N ARG A 10 2.62 -0.97 23.48
CA ARG A 10 2.15 -1.80 22.34
C ARG A 10 2.18 -1.07 20.98
N LEU A 11 2.34 0.25 20.96
CA LEU A 11 2.49 1.04 19.75
C LEU A 11 3.94 1.06 19.24
N ILE A 12 4.89 0.67 20.08
CA ILE A 12 6.31 0.62 19.71
C ILE A 12 6.64 -0.80 19.22
N PRO A 13 7.26 -0.94 18.04
CA PRO A 13 7.66 -2.25 17.54
C PRO A 13 8.58 -2.97 18.54
N PRO A 14 8.34 -4.26 18.83
CA PRO A 14 9.03 -4.96 19.92
C PRO A 14 10.51 -5.22 19.61
N THR A 15 10.84 -5.55 18.36
CA THR A 15 12.20 -5.94 17.98
C THR A 15 13.02 -4.77 17.40
N PRO A 16 14.35 -4.78 17.54
CA PRO A 16 15.19 -3.73 16.95
C PRO A 16 15.04 -3.64 15.43
N LEU A 17 14.82 -4.76 14.75
CA LEU A 17 14.66 -4.79 13.30
C LEU A 17 13.32 -4.17 12.88
N SER A 18 12.22 -4.54 13.56
CA SER A 18 10.91 -3.95 13.28
C SER A 18 10.88 -2.43 13.56
N ARG A 19 11.62 -1.95 14.59
CA ARG A 19 11.81 -0.51 14.82
C ARG A 19 12.52 0.17 13.67
N ARG A 20 13.61 -0.42 13.17
CA ARG A 20 14.33 0.12 12.00
C ARG A 20 13.44 0.19 10.77
N LEU A 21 12.64 -0.84 10.49
CA LEU A 21 11.72 -0.87 9.36
C LEU A 21 10.60 0.17 9.52
N ALA A 22 10.03 0.34 10.71
CA ALA A 22 9.05 1.38 10.99
C ALA A 22 9.67 2.80 10.83
N THR A 23 10.89 3.03 11.33
CA THR A 23 11.60 4.30 11.13
C THR A 23 11.88 4.58 9.65
N GLN A 24 12.21 3.56 8.88
CA GLN A 24 12.37 3.67 7.43
C GLN A 24 11.06 4.09 6.76
N SER A 25 9.93 3.48 7.15
CA SER A 25 8.60 3.85 6.61
C SER A 25 8.23 5.30 6.95
N LEU A 26 8.56 5.76 8.17
CA LEU A 26 8.40 7.15 8.57
C LEU A 26 9.19 8.11 7.68
N LEU A 27 10.48 7.84 7.48
CA LEU A 27 11.36 8.68 6.65
C LEU A 27 10.86 8.73 5.19
N PHE A 28 10.54 7.56 4.62
CA PHE A 28 10.00 7.46 3.27
C PHE A 28 8.73 8.30 3.12
N ALA A 29 7.75 8.10 4.00
CA ALA A 29 6.46 8.78 3.90
C ALA A 29 6.57 10.29 4.20
N THR A 30 7.52 10.72 5.04
CA THR A 30 7.78 12.15 5.26
C THR A 30 8.31 12.81 3.98
N ALA A 31 9.24 12.16 3.29
CA ALA A 31 9.75 12.65 2.01
C ALA A 31 8.63 12.76 0.96
N GLU A 32 7.91 11.67 0.75
CA GLU A 32 6.79 11.58 -0.20
C GLU A 32 5.67 12.58 0.11
N GLY A 33 5.22 12.63 1.36
CA GLY A 33 4.14 13.50 1.80
C GLY A 33 4.46 14.98 1.66
N THR A 34 5.72 15.37 1.83
CA THR A 34 6.17 16.76 1.63
C THR A 34 5.96 17.19 0.18
N PHE A 35 6.44 16.41 -0.78
CA PHE A 35 6.29 16.74 -2.20
C PHE A 35 4.86 16.57 -2.68
N LEU A 36 4.18 15.50 -2.28
CA LEU A 36 2.81 15.19 -2.71
C LEU A 36 1.85 16.34 -2.37
N THR A 37 1.98 16.94 -1.19
CA THR A 37 1.13 18.05 -0.75
C THR A 37 1.26 19.28 -1.65
N GLY A 38 2.47 19.60 -2.12
CA GLY A 38 2.74 20.74 -2.99
C GLY A 38 2.75 20.41 -4.49
N SER A 39 2.64 19.14 -4.86
CA SER A 39 2.86 18.67 -6.23
C SER A 39 1.93 19.32 -7.28
N ALA A 40 0.66 19.52 -6.94
CA ALA A 40 -0.30 20.16 -7.82
C ALA A 40 0.10 21.60 -8.16
N VAL A 41 0.49 22.39 -7.15
CA VAL A 41 0.97 23.76 -7.33
C VAL A 41 2.30 23.76 -8.07
N PHE A 42 3.21 22.86 -7.72
CA PHE A 42 4.49 22.71 -8.43
C PHE A 42 4.29 22.45 -9.92
N PHE A 43 3.48 21.48 -10.31
CA PHE A 43 3.28 21.15 -11.72
C PHE A 43 2.53 22.22 -12.50
N THR A 44 1.54 22.88 -11.88
CA THR A 44 0.71 23.86 -12.59
C THR A 44 1.30 25.26 -12.59
N GLN A 45 1.88 25.71 -11.49
CA GLN A 45 2.36 27.09 -11.38
C GLN A 45 3.88 27.22 -11.60
N VAL A 46 4.69 26.24 -11.17
CA VAL A 46 6.16 26.29 -11.32
C VAL A 46 6.57 25.74 -12.69
N VAL A 47 6.06 24.56 -13.08
CA VAL A 47 6.35 23.97 -14.41
C VAL A 47 5.46 24.55 -15.49
N GLY A 48 4.29 25.11 -15.16
CA GLY A 48 3.35 25.74 -16.10
C GLY A 48 2.48 24.76 -16.88
N LEU A 49 2.24 23.54 -16.35
CA LEU A 49 1.44 22.52 -17.02
C LEU A 49 -0.06 22.75 -16.79
N LYS A 50 -0.87 22.48 -17.80
CA LYS A 50 -2.32 22.36 -17.61
C LYS A 50 -2.64 21.11 -16.79
N ALA A 51 -3.67 21.16 -15.93
CA ALA A 51 -4.10 20.03 -15.12
C ALA A 51 -4.35 18.74 -15.94
N ALA A 52 -4.88 18.89 -17.17
CA ALA A 52 -5.07 17.77 -18.10
C ALA A 52 -3.74 17.10 -18.50
N HIS A 53 -2.66 17.88 -18.69
CA HIS A 53 -1.33 17.33 -18.98
C HIS A 53 -0.76 16.58 -17.77
N VAL A 54 -0.96 17.10 -16.56
CA VAL A 54 -0.55 16.40 -15.33
C VAL A 54 -1.27 15.06 -15.21
N GLY A 55 -2.58 15.04 -15.38
CA GLY A 55 -3.39 13.81 -15.36
C GLY A 55 -2.98 12.81 -16.46
N LEU A 56 -2.73 13.29 -17.68
CA LEU A 56 -2.26 12.43 -18.78
C LEU A 56 -0.91 11.78 -18.45
N GLY A 57 0.05 12.55 -17.90
CA GLY A 57 1.35 12.01 -17.52
C GLY A 57 1.26 10.95 -16.43
N LEU A 58 0.45 11.18 -15.39
CA LEU A 58 0.19 10.19 -14.33
C LEU A 58 -0.47 8.91 -14.88
N THR A 59 -1.37 9.06 -15.86
CA THR A 59 -2.00 7.91 -16.52
C THR A 59 -0.99 7.07 -17.30
N ILE A 60 -0.15 7.73 -18.12
CA ILE A 60 0.90 7.05 -18.90
C ILE A 60 1.91 6.39 -17.96
N ALA A 61 2.33 7.06 -16.88
CA ALA A 61 3.22 6.50 -15.88
C ALA A 61 2.63 5.26 -15.20
N GLY A 62 1.35 5.32 -14.83
CA GLY A 62 0.63 4.16 -14.25
C GLY A 62 0.54 2.98 -15.23
N VAL A 63 0.31 3.22 -16.52
CA VAL A 63 0.34 2.16 -17.54
C VAL A 63 1.74 1.57 -17.69
N ALA A 64 2.78 2.40 -17.72
CA ALA A 64 4.17 1.93 -17.80
C ALA A 64 4.54 1.09 -16.57
N SER A 65 4.17 1.55 -15.38
CA SER A 65 4.38 0.82 -14.12
C SER A 65 3.67 -0.53 -14.12
N PHE A 66 2.40 -0.56 -14.55
CA PHE A 66 1.62 -1.79 -14.71
C PHE A 66 2.31 -2.81 -15.64
N LEU A 67 2.75 -2.39 -16.82
CA LEU A 67 3.40 -3.27 -17.79
C LEU A 67 4.75 -3.78 -17.29
N LEU A 68 5.47 -2.99 -16.49
CA LEU A 68 6.80 -3.32 -16.00
C LEU A 68 6.82 -3.93 -14.59
N ALA A 69 5.69 -4.03 -13.89
CA ALA A 69 5.64 -4.58 -12.53
C ALA A 69 6.14 -6.04 -12.46
N TYR A 70 5.71 -6.89 -13.37
CA TYR A 70 6.19 -8.28 -13.42
C TYR A 70 7.68 -8.41 -13.81
N PRO A 71 8.18 -7.74 -14.87
CA PRO A 71 9.62 -7.67 -15.16
C PRO A 71 10.45 -7.11 -13.99
N ALA A 72 10.00 -6.07 -13.30
CA ALA A 72 10.65 -5.50 -12.13
C ALA A 72 10.74 -6.49 -10.97
N GLY A 73 9.67 -7.23 -10.72
CA GLY A 73 9.66 -8.32 -9.74
C GLY A 73 10.69 -9.41 -10.05
N ARG A 74 10.77 -9.85 -11.31
CA ARG A 74 11.81 -10.81 -11.74
C ARG A 74 13.22 -10.27 -11.60
N LEU A 75 13.41 -8.98 -11.87
CA LEU A 75 14.71 -8.34 -11.69
C LEU A 75 15.10 -8.28 -10.21
N THR A 76 14.14 -8.02 -9.33
CA THR A 76 14.30 -8.07 -7.87
C THR A 76 14.83 -9.43 -7.42
N ASP A 77 14.23 -10.53 -7.90
CA ASP A 77 14.66 -11.88 -7.55
C ASP A 77 16.08 -12.21 -8.07
N ARG A 78 16.52 -11.55 -9.16
CA ARG A 78 17.88 -11.74 -9.73
C ARG A 78 18.95 -10.91 -9.03
N ILE A 79 18.68 -9.63 -8.77
CA ILE A 79 19.65 -8.68 -8.20
C ILE A 79 19.78 -8.90 -6.69
N GLY A 80 18.69 -9.27 -6.03
CA GLY A 80 18.51 -9.38 -4.60
C GLY A 80 17.63 -8.26 -4.05
N PRO A 81 16.63 -8.63 -3.18
CA PRO A 81 15.62 -7.72 -2.69
C PRO A 81 16.19 -6.45 -2.04
N LYS A 82 17.16 -6.60 -1.13
CA LYS A 82 17.79 -5.45 -0.45
C LYS A 82 18.49 -4.49 -1.41
N ARG A 83 19.22 -5.04 -2.40
CA ARG A 83 19.94 -4.21 -3.38
C ARG A 83 18.95 -3.46 -4.27
N MET A 84 17.89 -4.14 -4.74
CA MET A 84 16.87 -3.51 -5.56
C MET A 84 16.22 -2.35 -4.81
N TRP A 85 15.85 -2.57 -3.56
CA TRP A 85 15.26 -1.53 -2.71
C TRP A 85 16.21 -0.35 -2.47
N ALA A 86 17.46 -0.62 -2.05
CA ALA A 86 18.43 0.43 -1.75
C ALA A 86 18.81 1.27 -2.97
N VAL A 87 19.06 0.61 -4.12
CA VAL A 87 19.40 1.31 -5.37
C VAL A 87 18.19 2.07 -5.89
N GLY A 88 16.99 1.46 -5.88
CA GLY A 88 15.76 2.14 -6.29
C GLY A 88 15.46 3.37 -5.44
N ALA A 89 15.56 3.26 -4.11
CA ALA A 89 15.37 4.40 -3.21
C ALA A 89 16.41 5.52 -3.43
N LEU A 90 17.67 5.16 -3.73
CA LEU A 90 18.71 6.13 -4.06
C LEU A 90 18.38 6.85 -5.38
N VAL A 91 18.02 6.10 -6.43
CA VAL A 91 17.68 6.67 -7.73
C VAL A 91 16.44 7.54 -7.63
N ALA A 92 15.38 7.09 -6.95
CA ALA A 92 14.18 7.89 -6.72
C ALA A 92 14.50 9.20 -5.98
N ALA A 93 15.33 9.13 -4.92
CA ALA A 93 15.78 10.34 -4.22
C ALA A 93 16.53 11.30 -5.16
N MET A 94 17.46 10.80 -5.97
CA MET A 94 18.21 11.63 -6.92
C MET A 94 17.30 12.29 -7.97
N MET A 95 16.22 11.61 -8.38
CA MET A 95 15.25 12.16 -9.31
C MET A 95 14.53 13.39 -8.73
N PHE A 96 14.31 13.46 -7.41
CA PHE A 96 13.80 14.68 -6.78
C PHE A 96 14.72 15.89 -6.98
N GLY A 97 16.02 15.68 -7.10
CA GLY A 97 16.99 16.73 -7.42
C GLY A 97 16.83 17.33 -8.83
N ALA A 98 16.24 16.59 -9.75
CA ALA A 98 16.03 17.04 -11.12
C ALA A 98 14.71 17.81 -11.31
N TRP A 99 13.71 17.65 -10.45
CA TRP A 99 12.39 18.30 -10.57
C TRP A 99 12.46 19.83 -10.71
N PRO A 100 13.28 20.59 -9.95
CA PRO A 100 13.36 22.05 -10.07
C PRO A 100 13.75 22.55 -11.46
N PHE A 101 14.36 21.71 -12.27
CA PHE A 101 14.87 22.04 -13.61
C PHE A 101 13.92 21.61 -14.74
N ILE A 102 12.82 20.94 -14.43
CA ILE A 102 11.81 20.52 -15.40
C ILE A 102 10.93 21.72 -15.74
N THR A 103 10.87 22.09 -17.03
CA THR A 103 10.13 23.25 -17.54
C THR A 103 9.23 22.91 -18.71
N SER A 104 9.08 21.63 -19.07
CA SER A 104 8.29 21.20 -20.23
C SER A 104 7.46 19.98 -19.95
N PHE A 105 6.38 19.78 -20.71
CA PHE A 105 5.56 18.56 -20.61
C PHE A 105 6.35 17.29 -20.95
N ALA A 106 7.24 17.32 -21.94
CA ALA A 106 8.06 16.18 -22.29
C ALA A 106 9.01 15.79 -21.14
N GLY A 107 9.65 16.78 -20.51
CA GLY A 107 10.49 16.56 -19.31
C GLY A 107 9.69 16.01 -18.14
N TYR A 108 8.51 16.57 -17.87
CA TYR A 108 7.58 16.05 -16.85
C TYR A 108 7.19 14.60 -17.13
N LEU A 109 6.76 14.29 -18.37
CA LEU A 109 6.31 12.95 -18.75
C LEU A 109 7.46 11.92 -18.59
N ALA A 110 8.64 12.24 -19.10
CA ALA A 110 9.81 11.37 -18.95
C ALA A 110 10.13 11.12 -17.47
N MET A 111 10.12 12.19 -16.66
CA MET A 111 10.44 12.10 -15.24
C MET A 111 9.42 11.28 -14.47
N VAL A 112 8.11 11.53 -14.64
CA VAL A 112 7.07 10.81 -13.88
C VAL A 112 7.00 9.34 -14.28
N VAL A 113 7.20 9.00 -15.56
CA VAL A 113 7.27 7.60 -16.04
C VAL A 113 8.47 6.89 -15.45
N CYS A 114 9.66 7.48 -15.51
CA CYS A 114 10.87 6.89 -14.94
C CYS A 114 10.76 6.73 -13.41
N PHE A 115 10.22 7.75 -12.73
CA PHE A 115 10.02 7.72 -11.28
C PHE A 115 9.10 6.57 -10.87
N GLU A 116 7.95 6.43 -11.51
CA GLU A 116 6.97 5.38 -11.22
C GLU A 116 7.55 3.97 -11.44
N ILE A 117 8.36 3.78 -12.49
CA ILE A 117 9.05 2.51 -12.76
C ILE A 117 10.06 2.20 -11.65
N VAL A 118 10.84 3.18 -11.22
CA VAL A 118 11.87 3.03 -10.18
C VAL A 118 11.21 2.73 -8.83
N GLU A 119 10.15 3.47 -8.47
CA GLU A 119 9.41 3.26 -7.22
C GLU A 119 8.73 1.88 -7.19
N ASN A 120 8.12 1.44 -8.28
CA ASN A 120 7.53 0.11 -8.37
C ASN A 120 8.59 -0.99 -8.15
N ALA A 121 9.75 -0.85 -8.80
CA ALA A 121 10.86 -1.79 -8.63
C ALA A 121 11.43 -1.77 -7.19
N ALA A 122 11.57 -0.58 -6.58
CA ALA A 122 11.99 -0.43 -5.19
C ALA A 122 10.98 -1.04 -4.23
N GLY A 123 9.69 -0.84 -4.47
CA GLY A 123 8.58 -1.41 -3.71
C GLY A 123 8.56 -2.93 -3.74
N ALA A 124 8.75 -3.53 -4.93
CA ALA A 124 8.91 -4.98 -5.07
C ALA A 124 10.10 -5.50 -4.25
N GLY A 125 11.24 -4.80 -4.30
CA GLY A 125 12.42 -5.09 -3.49
C GLY A 125 12.15 -4.99 -1.99
N ARG A 126 11.48 -3.93 -1.54
CA ARG A 126 11.08 -3.72 -0.15
C ARG A 126 10.20 -4.86 0.37
N ASN A 127 9.14 -5.19 -0.36
CA ASN A 127 8.19 -6.22 0.06
C ASN A 127 8.86 -7.60 0.14
N ALA A 128 9.66 -7.98 -0.86
CA ALA A 128 10.42 -9.22 -0.85
C ALA A 128 11.46 -9.25 0.30
N TYR A 129 12.17 -8.15 0.56
CA TYR A 129 13.13 -8.04 1.65
C TYR A 129 12.47 -8.23 3.02
N ILE A 130 11.33 -7.59 3.27
CA ILE A 130 10.63 -7.69 4.56
C ILE A 130 10.21 -9.14 4.82
N LEU A 131 9.66 -9.82 3.81
CA LEU A 131 9.26 -11.22 3.91
C LEU A 131 10.44 -12.17 4.12
N ASP A 132 11.63 -11.80 3.63
CA ASP A 132 12.83 -12.61 3.74
C ASP A 132 13.58 -12.42 5.07
N VAL A 133 13.64 -11.17 5.57
CA VAL A 133 14.42 -10.81 6.77
C VAL A 133 13.66 -11.00 8.07
N MET A 134 12.31 -10.94 8.04
CA MET A 134 11.48 -11.05 9.24
C MET A 134 11.09 -12.49 9.53
N PRO A 135 11.17 -12.92 10.82
CA PRO A 135 10.57 -14.17 11.26
C PRO A 135 9.09 -14.24 10.89
N GLU A 136 8.60 -15.43 10.57
CA GLU A 136 7.23 -15.64 10.09
C GLU A 136 6.18 -15.06 11.04
N GLU A 137 6.37 -15.26 12.34
CA GLU A 137 5.45 -14.82 13.38
C GLU A 137 5.37 -13.29 13.52
N GLU A 138 6.42 -12.58 13.08
CA GLU A 138 6.53 -11.12 13.18
C GLU A 138 6.19 -10.37 11.89
N ARG A 139 6.07 -11.06 10.74
CA ARG A 139 5.88 -10.43 9.42
C ARG A 139 4.68 -9.50 9.39
N VAL A 140 3.51 -9.98 9.78
CA VAL A 140 2.25 -9.21 9.75
C VAL A 140 2.28 -8.07 10.77
N ALA A 141 2.75 -8.35 11.99
CA ALA A 141 2.87 -7.31 13.02
C ALA A 141 3.84 -6.20 12.61
N THR A 142 4.99 -6.57 12.02
CA THR A 142 5.96 -5.58 11.52
C THR A 142 5.36 -4.70 10.41
N GLN A 143 4.61 -5.29 9.47
CA GLN A 143 3.90 -4.54 8.43
C GLN A 143 2.89 -3.57 9.03
N ALA A 144 2.17 -3.96 10.08
CA ALA A 144 1.24 -3.09 10.78
C ALA A 144 1.94 -1.87 11.42
N TYR A 145 3.08 -2.07 12.08
CA TYR A 145 3.89 -0.97 12.64
C TYR A 145 4.46 -0.07 11.54
N MET A 146 4.92 -0.65 10.44
CA MET A 146 5.40 0.13 9.28
C MET A 146 4.28 0.97 8.69
N TYR A 147 3.06 0.44 8.60
CA TYR A 147 1.89 1.15 8.10
C TYR A 147 1.49 2.31 9.02
N SER A 148 1.50 2.09 10.34
CA SER A 148 1.28 3.18 11.32
C SER A 148 2.34 4.29 11.18
N ALA A 149 3.61 3.91 11.09
CA ALA A 149 4.73 4.85 10.93
C ALA A 149 4.65 5.61 9.58
N LEU A 150 4.18 4.95 8.52
CA LEU A 150 3.93 5.56 7.21
C LEU A 150 2.87 6.67 7.31
N ASN A 151 1.76 6.43 8.01
CA ASN A 151 0.72 7.45 8.21
C ASN A 151 1.22 8.64 9.04
N VAL A 152 2.03 8.41 10.07
CA VAL A 152 2.71 9.49 10.81
C VAL A 152 3.63 10.28 9.87
N GLY A 153 4.41 9.59 9.04
CA GLY A 153 5.32 10.22 8.08
C GLY A 153 4.58 11.08 7.06
N PHE A 154 3.51 10.58 6.46
CA PHE A 154 2.67 11.38 5.54
C PHE A 154 2.08 12.60 6.22
N THR A 155 1.64 12.50 7.47
CA THR A 155 1.13 13.63 8.25
C THR A 155 2.22 14.69 8.45
N LEU A 156 3.43 14.26 8.86
CA LEU A 156 4.57 15.18 9.01
C LEU A 156 4.96 15.84 7.68
N GLY A 157 5.03 15.05 6.62
CA GLY A 157 5.30 15.54 5.28
C GLY A 157 4.25 16.55 4.80
N ALA A 158 2.96 16.25 5.03
CA ALA A 158 1.88 17.16 4.69
C ALA A 158 1.94 18.49 5.47
N ILE A 159 2.34 18.45 6.74
CA ILE A 159 2.57 19.68 7.53
C ILE A 159 3.72 20.50 6.93
N ILE A 160 4.85 19.86 6.60
CA ILE A 160 6.00 20.55 6.01
C ILE A 160 5.64 21.15 4.65
N GLY A 161 5.01 20.37 3.76
CA GLY A 161 4.55 20.83 2.45
C GLY A 161 3.49 21.93 2.56
N GLY A 162 2.57 21.80 3.53
CA GLY A 162 1.54 22.79 3.81
C GLY A 162 2.10 24.14 4.30
N ILE A 163 3.14 24.12 5.14
CA ILE A 163 3.85 25.33 5.56
C ILE A 163 4.52 25.98 4.35
N ALA A 164 5.18 25.21 3.48
CA ALA A 164 5.79 25.76 2.27
C ALA A 164 4.75 26.42 1.35
N LEU A 165 3.56 25.82 1.21
CA LEU A 165 2.46 26.41 0.45
C LEU A 165 1.87 27.66 1.12
N ALA A 166 1.79 27.69 2.45
CA ALA A 166 1.25 28.84 3.19
C ALA A 166 2.14 30.09 3.11
N ILE A 167 3.44 29.91 2.85
CA ILE A 167 4.38 31.03 2.60
C ILE A 167 4.10 31.65 1.22
N ASP A 168 3.49 30.91 0.29
CA ASP A 168 3.07 31.37 -1.05
C ASP A 168 4.22 31.94 -1.90
N ASP A 169 5.43 31.40 -1.74
CA ASP A 169 6.61 31.75 -2.54
C ASP A 169 6.89 30.67 -3.58
N LEU A 170 6.72 30.98 -4.85
CA LEU A 170 6.98 30.06 -5.96
C LEU A 170 8.43 29.59 -6.01
N THR A 171 9.38 30.39 -5.53
CA THR A 171 10.79 29.99 -5.45
C THR A 171 10.96 28.88 -4.41
N LEU A 172 10.36 29.04 -3.23
CA LEU A 172 10.35 28.01 -2.19
C LEU A 172 9.70 26.72 -2.69
N ILE A 173 8.53 26.83 -3.34
CA ILE A 173 7.81 25.68 -3.92
C ILE A 173 8.66 25.00 -5.00
N ARG A 174 9.37 25.75 -5.84
CA ARG A 174 10.28 25.22 -6.87
C ARG A 174 11.38 24.36 -6.28
N PHE A 175 11.95 24.74 -5.14
CA PHE A 175 13.05 24.02 -4.51
C PHE A 175 12.62 23.02 -3.41
N MET A 176 11.31 22.92 -3.13
CA MET A 176 10.76 21.92 -2.20
C MET A 176 11.17 20.48 -2.52
N PRO A 177 11.29 20.05 -3.80
CA PRO A 177 11.80 18.70 -4.13
C PRO A 177 13.22 18.44 -3.59
N LEU A 178 14.06 19.47 -3.36
CA LEU A 178 15.40 19.28 -2.79
C LEU A 178 15.33 18.88 -1.31
N PHE A 179 14.32 19.32 -0.58
CA PHE A 179 14.07 18.83 0.78
C PHE A 179 13.68 17.35 0.76
N THR A 180 12.80 16.97 -0.17
CA THR A 180 12.45 15.56 -0.41
C THR A 180 13.67 14.73 -0.80
N LEU A 181 14.55 15.26 -1.67
CA LEU A 181 15.85 14.64 -1.99
C LEU A 181 16.68 14.38 -0.73
N ALA A 182 16.82 15.38 0.15
CA ALA A 182 17.64 15.25 1.35
C ALA A 182 17.13 14.14 2.29
N ILE A 183 15.83 14.10 2.56
CA ILE A 183 15.21 13.03 3.34
C ILE A 183 15.29 11.68 2.60
N GLY A 184 15.07 11.66 1.29
CA GLY A 184 15.18 10.47 0.46
C GLY A 184 16.60 9.87 0.45
N LEU A 185 17.64 10.70 0.41
CA LEU A 185 19.03 10.26 0.55
C LEU A 185 19.30 9.66 1.94
N LEU A 186 18.79 10.31 2.99
CA LEU A 186 18.88 9.77 4.35
C LEU A 186 18.18 8.40 4.43
N ASN A 187 16.99 8.27 3.84
CA ASN A 187 16.26 7.02 3.75
C ASN A 187 17.06 5.95 2.98
N ALA A 188 17.67 6.28 1.84
CA ALA A 188 18.48 5.34 1.06
C ALA A 188 19.71 4.85 1.85
N VAL A 189 20.40 5.75 2.57
CA VAL A 189 21.50 5.38 3.47
C VAL A 189 21.01 4.48 4.60
N PHE A 190 19.84 4.77 5.14
CA PHE A 190 19.22 3.97 6.19
C PHE A 190 18.93 2.53 5.69
N ILE A 191 18.34 2.39 4.50
CA ILE A 191 18.08 1.09 3.86
C ILE A 191 19.40 0.33 3.62
N ALA A 192 20.43 1.01 3.14
CA ALA A 192 21.74 0.39 2.90
C ALA A 192 22.35 -0.20 4.19
N ARG A 193 22.08 0.40 5.35
CA ARG A 193 22.56 -0.06 6.67
C ARG A 193 21.69 -1.16 7.32
N LEU A 194 20.54 -1.52 6.73
CA LEU A 194 19.74 -2.65 7.22
C LEU A 194 20.56 -3.96 7.12
N PRO A 195 20.25 -5.01 7.90
CA PRO A 195 20.92 -6.29 7.82
C PRO A 195 20.74 -6.92 6.43
N ARG A 196 21.66 -7.80 6.03
CA ARG A 196 21.48 -8.56 4.80
C ARG A 196 20.44 -9.63 5.00
N ALA A 197 19.57 -9.81 4.03
CA ALA A 197 18.60 -10.89 4.03
C ALA A 197 19.30 -12.26 3.85
N PRO A 198 18.75 -13.37 4.37
CA PRO A 198 19.31 -14.71 4.20
C PRO A 198 19.60 -15.09 2.76
N HIS A 199 18.71 -14.72 1.85
CA HIS A 199 18.88 -14.95 0.41
C HIS A 199 20.11 -14.22 -0.17
N ASP A 200 20.33 -12.96 0.22
CA ASP A 200 21.51 -12.19 -0.19
C ASP A 200 22.81 -12.78 0.36
N ILE A 201 22.77 -13.33 1.59
CA ILE A 201 23.91 -14.01 2.21
C ILE A 201 24.23 -15.30 1.44
N ALA A 202 23.22 -16.11 1.13
CA ALA A 202 23.39 -17.36 0.38
C ALA A 202 23.96 -17.11 -1.01
N ARG A 203 23.54 -16.04 -1.70
CA ARG A 203 24.08 -15.64 -3.00
C ARG A 203 25.54 -15.22 -2.91
N SER A 204 25.89 -14.39 -1.92
CA SER A 204 27.25 -13.89 -1.73
C SER A 204 28.25 -14.97 -1.31
N ALA A 205 27.78 -16.06 -0.69
CA ALA A 205 28.59 -17.22 -0.31
C ALA A 205 28.87 -18.19 -1.49
N GLY A 206 28.52 -17.81 -2.72
CA GLY A 206 28.74 -18.66 -3.91
C GLY A 206 27.86 -19.91 -3.95
N ARG A 207 26.97 -20.11 -2.99
CA ARG A 207 25.88 -21.08 -3.14
C ARG A 207 25.07 -20.58 -4.32
N LYS A 208 25.11 -21.27 -5.47
CA LYS A 208 24.13 -21.09 -6.54
C LYS A 208 22.81 -21.13 -5.83
N ALA A 209 22.16 -19.97 -5.67
CA ALA A 209 20.79 -19.88 -5.18
C ALA A 209 20.07 -21.00 -5.92
N ALA A 210 19.50 -21.95 -5.19
CA ALA A 210 19.06 -23.21 -5.74
C ALA A 210 18.40 -22.88 -7.04
N ARG A 211 19.03 -23.28 -8.14
CA ARG A 211 18.68 -22.84 -9.49
C ARG A 211 17.24 -23.24 -9.56
N VAL A 212 16.33 -22.25 -9.52
CA VAL A 212 14.89 -22.52 -9.57
C VAL A 212 14.78 -23.59 -10.63
N THR A 213 14.59 -24.83 -10.20
CA THR A 213 14.79 -25.96 -11.09
C THR A 213 13.83 -25.69 -12.22
N ARG A 214 14.31 -25.70 -13.44
CA ARG A 214 13.59 -25.38 -14.68
C ARG A 214 12.28 -26.17 -14.84
N THR A 215 12.04 -27.09 -13.92
CA THR A 215 10.89 -27.97 -13.77
C THR A 215 9.72 -27.36 -12.97
N ARG A 216 9.92 -26.30 -12.15
CA ARG A 216 8.81 -25.65 -11.46
C ARG A 216 7.95 -24.84 -12.43
N ARG A 217 6.63 -25.05 -12.34
CA ARG A 217 5.66 -24.33 -13.16
C ARG A 217 5.73 -22.84 -12.88
N GLY A 218 5.65 -22.03 -13.95
CA GLY A 218 5.71 -20.57 -13.81
C GLY A 218 4.56 -20.03 -12.98
N LEU A 219 4.78 -18.88 -12.30
CA LEU A 219 3.79 -18.17 -11.51
C LEU A 219 2.43 -17.98 -12.23
N LEU A 220 2.45 -17.70 -13.54
CA LEU A 220 1.23 -17.50 -14.34
C LEU A 220 0.34 -18.75 -14.42
N ARG A 221 0.83 -19.92 -14.01
CA ARG A 221 0.03 -21.14 -13.85
C ARG A 221 -0.57 -21.30 -12.45
N ASN A 222 -0.19 -20.45 -11.50
CA ASN A 222 -0.84 -20.39 -10.19
C ASN A 222 -2.12 -19.55 -10.28
N VAL A 223 -3.16 -20.16 -10.84
CA VAL A 223 -4.47 -19.50 -11.00
C VAL A 223 -5.03 -19.03 -9.66
N GLY A 224 -4.75 -19.78 -8.58
CA GLY A 224 -5.17 -19.38 -7.23
C GLY A 224 -4.55 -18.04 -6.79
N TRP A 225 -3.26 -17.84 -7.03
CA TRP A 225 -2.60 -16.56 -6.76
C TRP A 225 -3.13 -15.43 -7.64
N MET A 226 -3.33 -15.70 -8.95
CA MET A 226 -3.86 -14.69 -9.88
C MET A 226 -5.25 -14.20 -9.44
N LEU A 227 -6.16 -15.14 -9.10
CA LEU A 227 -7.49 -14.81 -8.61
C LEU A 227 -7.45 -14.11 -7.25
N SER A 228 -6.62 -14.58 -6.32
CA SER A 228 -6.43 -13.92 -5.02
C SER A 228 -5.94 -12.49 -5.18
N SER A 229 -4.99 -12.24 -6.08
CA SER A 229 -4.49 -10.90 -6.38
C SER A 229 -5.57 -10.02 -7.04
N PHE A 230 -6.39 -10.58 -7.94
CA PHE A 230 -7.52 -9.86 -8.53
C PHE A 230 -8.55 -9.44 -7.47
N PHE A 231 -8.93 -10.34 -6.56
CA PHE A 231 -9.84 -10.00 -5.48
C PHE A 231 -9.20 -9.03 -4.47
N SER A 232 -7.87 -9.12 -4.25
CA SER A 232 -7.15 -8.13 -3.46
C SER A 232 -7.24 -6.73 -4.08
N GLY A 233 -7.01 -6.61 -5.38
CA GLY A 233 -7.19 -5.33 -6.10
C GLY A 233 -8.61 -4.81 -6.00
N THR A 234 -9.62 -5.69 -6.03
CA THR A 234 -11.03 -5.31 -5.84
C THR A 234 -11.28 -4.84 -4.40
N MET A 235 -10.73 -5.47 -3.38
CA MET A 235 -10.90 -5.02 -1.99
C MET A 235 -10.17 -3.70 -1.73
N TRP A 236 -9.02 -3.44 -2.38
CA TRP A 236 -8.31 -2.16 -2.31
C TRP A 236 -9.09 -0.99 -2.91
N THR A 237 -10.20 -1.23 -3.61
CA THR A 237 -11.11 -0.16 -4.04
C THR A 237 -11.81 0.55 -2.88
N ASN A 238 -11.69 0.07 -1.64
CA ASN A 238 -12.04 0.82 -0.44
C ASN A 238 -11.35 2.19 -0.38
N GLN A 239 -10.12 2.29 -0.91
CA GLN A 239 -9.39 3.55 -1.01
C GLN A 239 -10.09 4.56 -1.94
N VAL A 240 -10.79 4.06 -2.95
CA VAL A 240 -11.61 4.90 -3.84
C VAL A 240 -12.83 5.43 -3.11
N LEU A 241 -13.49 4.62 -2.27
CA LEU A 241 -14.57 5.10 -1.41
C LEU A 241 -14.07 6.19 -0.45
N LEU A 242 -12.92 5.94 0.20
CA LEU A 242 -12.31 6.83 1.18
C LEU A 242 -11.94 8.19 0.58
N ASN A 243 -11.25 8.17 -0.55
CA ASN A 243 -10.57 9.36 -1.08
C ASN A 243 -11.36 10.07 -2.17
N VAL A 244 -12.36 9.42 -2.77
CA VAL A 244 -13.09 9.97 -3.92
C VAL A 244 -14.59 9.97 -3.71
N VAL A 245 -15.22 8.79 -3.53
CA VAL A 245 -16.68 8.66 -3.64
C VAL A 245 -17.41 9.28 -2.44
N ILE A 246 -16.99 8.94 -1.21
CA ILE A 246 -17.62 9.50 0.01
C ILE A 246 -17.38 11.01 0.12
N PRO A 247 -16.18 11.56 -0.14
CA PRO A 247 -15.97 13.00 -0.24
C PRO A 247 -16.86 13.70 -1.29
N LEU A 248 -16.99 13.14 -2.49
CA LEU A 248 -17.87 13.68 -3.51
C LEU A 248 -19.34 13.58 -3.11
N TRP A 249 -19.76 12.45 -2.53
CA TRP A 249 -21.12 12.24 -2.03
C TRP A 249 -21.47 13.29 -0.97
N LEU A 250 -20.58 13.55 -0.01
CA LEU A 250 -20.77 14.58 0.99
C LEU A 250 -21.06 15.94 0.36
N VAL A 251 -20.26 16.33 -0.63
CA VAL A 251 -20.34 17.68 -1.24
C VAL A 251 -21.55 17.83 -2.17
N GLN A 252 -21.93 16.77 -2.90
CA GLN A 252 -22.92 16.87 -3.98
C GLN A 252 -24.29 16.29 -3.64
N ALA A 253 -24.36 15.35 -2.69
CA ALA A 253 -25.57 14.58 -2.43
C ALA A 253 -26.09 14.73 -1.00
N THR A 254 -25.45 15.54 -0.15
CA THR A 254 -25.87 15.76 1.23
C THR A 254 -25.87 17.24 1.60
N ASP A 255 -26.55 17.58 2.69
CA ASP A 255 -26.55 18.89 3.33
C ASP A 255 -25.41 19.08 4.34
N ALA A 256 -24.51 18.10 4.45
CA ALA A 256 -23.39 18.14 5.40
C ALA A 256 -22.39 19.26 5.05
N PRO A 257 -21.90 20.00 6.04
CA PRO A 257 -20.99 21.10 5.79
C PRO A 257 -19.62 20.61 5.31
N HIS A 258 -18.99 21.34 4.39
CA HIS A 258 -17.74 20.94 3.73
C HIS A 258 -16.54 20.80 4.69
N TRP A 259 -16.57 21.47 5.86
CA TRP A 259 -15.52 21.26 6.88
C TRP A 259 -15.42 19.81 7.38
N LEU A 260 -16.52 19.02 7.24
CA LEU A 260 -16.53 17.62 7.60
C LEU A 260 -15.47 16.81 6.81
N LEU A 261 -15.11 17.22 5.58
CA LEU A 261 -14.04 16.58 4.80
C LEU A 261 -12.73 16.49 5.59
N ALA A 262 -12.33 17.59 6.24
CA ALA A 262 -11.10 17.60 7.05
C ALA A 262 -11.19 16.61 8.23
N TRP A 263 -12.38 16.49 8.85
CA TRP A 263 -12.61 15.52 9.93
C TRP A 263 -12.61 14.08 9.43
N LEU A 264 -13.12 13.81 8.24
CA LEU A 264 -13.07 12.48 7.63
C LEU A 264 -11.63 12.03 7.46
N PHE A 265 -10.81 12.82 6.77
CA PHE A 265 -9.40 12.51 6.55
C PHE A 265 -8.59 12.46 7.86
N GLY A 266 -8.83 13.40 8.78
CA GLY A 266 -8.20 13.40 10.09
C GLY A 266 -8.54 12.14 10.90
N THR A 267 -9.81 11.72 10.90
CA THR A 267 -10.27 10.50 11.57
C THR A 267 -9.59 9.26 10.96
N ASN A 268 -9.59 9.12 9.64
CA ASN A 268 -8.89 8.02 8.95
C ASN A 268 -7.43 7.97 9.36
N THR A 269 -6.71 9.10 9.29
CA THR A 269 -5.29 9.17 9.66
C THR A 269 -5.06 8.70 11.09
N VAL A 270 -5.85 9.19 12.05
CA VAL A 270 -5.74 8.78 13.46
C VAL A 270 -5.97 7.28 13.62
N LEU A 271 -7.02 6.75 13.00
CA LEU A 271 -7.31 5.32 13.06
C LEU A 271 -6.19 4.48 12.43
N CYS A 272 -5.61 4.91 11.30
CA CYS A 272 -4.50 4.25 10.62
C CYS A 272 -3.16 4.35 11.36
N ILE A 273 -3.00 5.32 12.27
CA ILE A 273 -1.84 5.38 13.16
C ILE A 273 -1.97 4.38 14.32
N PHE A 274 -3.14 4.30 14.94
CA PHE A 274 -3.28 3.57 16.20
C PHE A 274 -3.82 2.14 16.08
N LEU A 275 -4.63 1.83 15.08
CA LEU A 275 -5.35 0.56 15.00
C LEU A 275 -4.67 -0.56 14.20
N PRO A 276 -3.70 -0.37 13.28
CA PRO A 276 -3.15 -1.46 12.47
C PRO A 276 -2.60 -2.62 13.30
N ALA A 277 -1.91 -2.31 14.42
CA ALA A 277 -1.38 -3.32 15.33
C ALA A 277 -2.47 -4.14 16.05
N TYR A 278 -3.69 -3.60 16.19
CA TYR A 278 -4.84 -4.30 16.78
C TYR A 278 -5.57 -5.14 15.73
N THR A 279 -5.88 -4.58 14.57
CA THR A 279 -6.66 -5.24 13.51
C THR A 279 -5.91 -6.39 12.86
N SER A 280 -4.58 -6.33 12.83
CA SER A 280 -3.70 -7.40 12.32
C SER A 280 -3.31 -8.43 13.38
N ARG A 281 -3.72 -8.24 14.64
CA ARG A 281 -3.31 -9.14 15.73
C ARG A 281 -3.87 -10.55 15.55
N GLY A 282 -2.98 -11.54 15.61
CA GLY A 282 -3.34 -12.95 15.46
C GLY A 282 -3.54 -13.40 14.02
N VAL A 283 -3.39 -12.50 13.04
CA VAL A 283 -3.48 -12.85 11.61
C VAL A 283 -2.13 -13.39 11.17
N ARG A 284 -1.97 -14.71 11.09
CA ARG A 284 -0.71 -15.39 10.76
C ARG A 284 -0.85 -16.40 9.64
N THR A 285 -1.98 -17.07 9.56
CA THR A 285 -2.25 -18.13 8.61
C THR A 285 -3.19 -17.65 7.50
N ALA A 286 -3.28 -18.40 6.41
CA ALA A 286 -4.24 -18.11 5.34
C ALA A 286 -5.70 -18.16 5.85
N SER A 287 -6.00 -19.02 6.83
CA SER A 287 -7.34 -19.08 7.47
C SER A 287 -7.65 -17.84 8.29
N ASP A 288 -6.67 -17.31 9.04
CA ASP A 288 -6.83 -16.05 9.78
C ASP A 288 -7.04 -14.88 8.80
N ALA A 289 -6.26 -14.86 7.71
CA ALA A 289 -6.40 -13.87 6.65
C ALA A 289 -7.81 -13.89 6.04
N LEU A 290 -8.36 -15.08 5.73
CA LEU A 290 -9.72 -15.22 5.22
C LEU A 290 -10.78 -14.74 6.22
N ARG A 291 -10.55 -14.92 7.54
CA ARG A 291 -11.42 -14.34 8.57
C ARG A 291 -11.36 -12.81 8.53
N SER A 292 -10.18 -12.23 8.46
CA SER A 292 -9.99 -10.77 8.36
C SER A 292 -10.58 -10.20 7.08
N VAL A 293 -10.48 -10.89 5.93
CA VAL A 293 -11.16 -10.51 4.68
C VAL A 293 -12.68 -10.43 4.87
N ARG A 294 -13.28 -11.41 5.58
CA ARG A 294 -14.73 -11.38 5.86
C ARG A 294 -15.12 -10.20 6.73
N ILE A 295 -14.35 -9.90 7.77
CA ILE A 295 -14.58 -8.75 8.65
C ILE A 295 -14.45 -7.45 7.84
N SER A 296 -13.41 -7.33 7.00
CA SER A 296 -13.25 -6.21 6.08
C SER A 296 -14.46 -6.05 5.15
N GLY A 297 -14.96 -7.16 4.59
CA GLY A 297 -16.17 -7.14 3.76
C GLY A 297 -17.41 -6.65 4.50
N ILE A 298 -17.59 -7.06 5.75
CA ILE A 298 -18.69 -6.54 6.60
C ILE A 298 -18.58 -5.02 6.77
N PHE A 299 -17.40 -4.52 7.08
CA PHE A 299 -17.15 -3.08 7.21
C PHE A 299 -17.37 -2.33 5.88
N PHE A 300 -16.93 -2.92 4.76
CA PHE A 300 -17.12 -2.33 3.43
C PHE A 300 -18.62 -2.23 3.09
N VAL A 301 -19.38 -3.29 3.30
CA VAL A 301 -20.83 -3.30 3.07
C VAL A 301 -21.53 -2.32 4.02
N ALA A 302 -21.15 -2.32 5.31
CA ALA A 302 -21.69 -1.39 6.28
C ALA A 302 -21.45 0.07 5.85
N ALA A 303 -20.24 0.39 5.36
CA ALA A 303 -19.94 1.72 4.84
C ALA A 303 -20.87 2.12 3.68
N CYS A 304 -21.11 1.21 2.73
CA CYS A 304 -22.02 1.45 1.61
C CYS A 304 -23.47 1.68 2.11
N LEU A 305 -23.96 0.84 3.02
CA LEU A 305 -25.32 0.94 3.53
C LEU A 305 -25.55 2.20 4.39
N ILE A 306 -24.58 2.54 5.23
CA ILE A 306 -24.63 3.75 6.05
C ILE A 306 -24.63 4.99 5.16
N THR A 307 -23.71 5.04 4.17
CA THR A 307 -23.65 6.17 3.24
C THR A 307 -24.91 6.25 2.38
N MET A 308 -25.44 5.11 1.93
CA MET A 308 -26.72 5.05 1.21
C MET A 308 -27.87 5.68 2.03
N ALA A 309 -27.93 5.42 3.33
CA ALA A 309 -28.97 5.97 4.22
C ALA A 309 -28.95 7.50 4.30
N THR A 310 -27.80 8.13 4.04
CA THR A 310 -27.68 9.59 4.05
C THR A 310 -28.44 10.30 2.92
N HIS A 311 -28.90 9.55 1.91
CA HIS A 311 -29.76 10.10 0.86
C HIS A 311 -31.07 10.66 1.36
N SER A 312 -31.59 10.14 2.46
CA SER A 312 -32.89 10.52 3.04
C SER A 312 -32.79 11.22 4.39
N THR A 313 -31.56 11.58 4.83
CA THR A 313 -31.35 12.26 6.12
C THR A 313 -30.91 13.70 5.93
N VAL A 314 -31.06 14.54 6.97
CA VAL A 314 -30.65 15.95 6.96
C VAL A 314 -29.98 16.34 8.30
N GLY A 315 -29.21 17.41 8.29
CA GLY A 315 -28.60 18.02 9.47
C GLY A 315 -27.60 17.10 10.21
N TRP A 316 -27.67 17.09 11.53
CA TRP A 316 -26.71 16.35 12.37
C TRP A 316 -26.72 14.84 12.15
N LEU A 317 -27.86 14.27 11.78
CA LEU A 317 -27.94 12.86 11.48
C LEU A 317 -27.11 12.51 10.23
N THR A 318 -27.20 13.34 9.18
CA THR A 318 -26.40 13.20 7.96
C THR A 318 -24.91 13.33 8.28
N ILE A 319 -24.49 14.35 9.04
CA ILE A 319 -23.11 14.55 9.46
C ILE A 319 -22.59 13.30 10.17
N PHE A 320 -23.34 12.78 11.14
CA PHE A 320 -22.94 11.59 11.89
C PHE A 320 -22.85 10.35 11.01
N LEU A 321 -23.83 10.11 10.12
CA LEU A 321 -23.84 8.93 9.25
C LEU A 321 -22.75 9.00 8.19
N VAL A 322 -22.46 10.15 7.58
CA VAL A 322 -21.35 10.30 6.65
C VAL A 322 -20.02 10.01 7.36
N TRP A 323 -19.83 10.55 8.57
CA TRP A 323 -18.66 10.26 9.38
C TRP A 323 -18.58 8.78 9.75
N LEU A 324 -19.67 8.15 10.19
CA LEU A 324 -19.71 6.73 10.54
C LEU A 324 -19.44 5.83 9.34
N GLY A 325 -19.97 6.16 8.15
CA GLY A 325 -19.66 5.47 6.89
C GLY A 325 -18.18 5.54 6.56
N HIS A 326 -17.56 6.70 6.76
CA HIS A 326 -16.12 6.87 6.55
C HIS A 326 -15.28 6.08 7.56
N VAL A 327 -15.68 6.05 8.83
CA VAL A 327 -15.06 5.18 9.86
C VAL A 327 -15.20 3.70 9.49
N ALA A 328 -16.36 3.30 8.96
CA ALA A 328 -16.58 1.92 8.53
C ALA A 328 -15.66 1.55 7.35
N VAL A 329 -15.52 2.41 6.32
CA VAL A 329 -14.59 2.10 5.22
C VAL A 329 -13.13 2.08 5.68
N THR A 330 -12.75 2.91 6.66
CA THR A 330 -11.44 2.82 7.33
C THR A 330 -11.27 1.47 8.05
N GLY A 331 -12.32 0.97 8.71
CA GLY A 331 -12.33 -0.37 9.28
C GLY A 331 -12.09 -1.47 8.23
N ALA A 332 -12.74 -1.34 7.06
CA ALA A 332 -12.50 -2.25 5.94
C ALA A 332 -11.04 -2.25 5.48
N GLU A 333 -10.44 -1.08 5.33
CA GLU A 333 -9.03 -0.89 4.99
C GLU A 333 -8.09 -1.58 5.99
N LEU A 334 -8.28 -1.33 7.28
CA LEU A 334 -7.40 -1.84 8.34
C LEU A 334 -7.43 -3.37 8.44
N TYR A 335 -8.61 -3.99 8.40
CA TYR A 335 -8.72 -5.45 8.42
C TYR A 335 -8.22 -6.09 7.14
N PHE A 336 -8.45 -5.44 5.98
CA PHE A 336 -7.95 -5.94 4.71
C PHE A 336 -6.43 -5.86 4.63
N SER A 337 -5.80 -4.78 5.11
CA SER A 337 -4.35 -4.64 5.15
C SER A 337 -3.68 -5.80 5.87
N GLY A 338 -4.15 -6.15 7.08
CA GLY A 338 -3.65 -7.29 7.84
C GLY A 338 -3.82 -8.62 7.11
N ALA A 339 -4.99 -8.83 6.47
CA ALA A 339 -5.25 -10.01 5.67
C ALA A 339 -4.32 -10.12 4.46
N ASN A 340 -4.15 -9.02 3.72
CA ASN A 340 -3.30 -8.97 2.53
C ASN A 340 -1.84 -9.27 2.87
N TRP A 341 -1.31 -8.72 3.96
CA TRP A 341 0.05 -9.02 4.42
C TRP A 341 0.24 -10.50 4.77
N ALA A 342 -0.75 -11.12 5.43
CA ALA A 342 -0.70 -12.54 5.76
C ALA A 342 -0.80 -13.42 4.50
N LEU A 343 -1.66 -13.08 3.54
CA LEU A 343 -1.76 -13.80 2.26
C LEU A 343 -0.45 -13.72 1.47
N HIS A 344 0.20 -12.55 1.43
CA HIS A 344 1.52 -12.41 0.81
C HIS A 344 2.58 -13.25 1.53
N ALA A 345 2.55 -13.29 2.86
CA ALA A 345 3.50 -14.08 3.64
C ALA A 345 3.33 -15.59 3.44
N THR A 346 2.09 -16.07 3.25
CA THR A 346 1.76 -17.51 3.23
C THR A 346 1.64 -18.12 1.83
N LEU A 347 1.25 -17.33 0.83
CA LEU A 347 0.93 -17.83 -0.52
C LEU A 347 2.00 -17.51 -1.58
N MET A 348 3.05 -16.76 -1.25
CA MET A 348 4.15 -16.49 -2.16
C MET A 348 5.21 -17.58 -2.08
N ASP A 349 5.73 -18.01 -3.24
CA ASP A 349 6.93 -18.84 -3.32
C ASP A 349 8.13 -18.05 -2.75
N PRO A 350 8.81 -18.55 -1.71
CA PRO A 350 9.95 -17.86 -1.10
C PRO A 350 11.08 -17.53 -2.07
N ASP A 351 11.29 -18.35 -3.11
CA ASP A 351 12.34 -18.14 -4.11
C ASP A 351 11.95 -17.13 -5.20
N ARG A 352 10.66 -16.72 -5.26
CA ARG A 352 10.10 -15.90 -6.35
C ARG A 352 9.22 -14.77 -5.83
N ARG A 353 9.48 -14.28 -4.63
CA ARG A 353 8.67 -13.24 -3.97
C ARG A 353 8.53 -11.96 -4.78
N GLY A 354 9.57 -11.60 -5.55
CA GLY A 354 9.51 -10.44 -6.44
C GLY A 354 8.50 -10.64 -7.59
N GLU A 355 8.48 -11.81 -8.24
CA GLU A 355 7.50 -12.11 -9.29
C GLU A 355 6.07 -12.12 -8.74
N TYR A 356 5.86 -12.76 -7.58
CA TYR A 356 4.56 -12.81 -6.92
C TYR A 356 4.07 -11.43 -6.50
N GLY A 357 4.96 -10.60 -5.93
CA GLY A 357 4.66 -9.22 -5.58
C GLY A 357 4.35 -8.36 -6.79
N GLY A 358 5.09 -8.51 -7.89
CA GLY A 358 4.84 -7.80 -9.13
C GLY A 358 3.44 -8.07 -9.71
N VAL A 359 2.97 -9.33 -9.66
CA VAL A 359 1.59 -9.67 -10.08
C VAL A 359 0.55 -9.06 -9.14
N ALA A 360 0.78 -9.12 -7.83
CA ALA A 360 -0.14 -8.50 -6.87
C ALA A 360 -0.26 -6.98 -7.10
N GLU A 361 0.85 -6.31 -7.40
CA GLU A 361 0.88 -4.88 -7.71
C GLU A 361 0.10 -4.55 -8.98
N VAL A 362 0.22 -5.38 -10.03
CA VAL A 362 -0.58 -5.24 -11.27
C VAL A 362 -2.07 -5.17 -10.94
N PHE A 363 -2.60 -6.10 -10.13
CA PHE A 363 -4.02 -6.14 -9.80
C PHE A 363 -4.44 -5.03 -8.83
N SER A 364 -3.58 -4.64 -7.90
CA SER A 364 -3.81 -3.51 -7.00
C SER A 364 -3.95 -2.21 -7.79
N THR A 365 -3.01 -1.95 -8.69
CA THR A 365 -3.06 -0.78 -9.59
C THR A 365 -4.30 -0.79 -10.49
N LEU A 366 -4.65 -1.97 -11.04
CA LEU A 366 -5.83 -2.09 -11.89
C LEU A 366 -7.11 -1.72 -11.13
N GLY A 367 -7.29 -2.21 -9.88
CA GLY A 367 -8.42 -1.83 -9.01
C GLY A 367 -8.55 -0.33 -8.86
N GLY A 368 -7.45 0.37 -8.57
CA GLY A 368 -7.40 1.82 -8.46
C GLY A 368 -7.73 2.58 -9.75
N ARG A 369 -7.71 1.94 -10.92
CA ARG A 369 -7.97 2.60 -12.22
C ARG A 369 -9.43 2.50 -12.67
N TRP A 370 -10.08 1.34 -12.51
CA TRP A 370 -11.47 1.20 -12.93
C TRP A 370 -12.51 1.68 -11.91
N ALA A 371 -12.19 1.53 -10.62
CA ALA A 371 -13.15 1.78 -9.56
C ALA A 371 -13.58 3.26 -9.43
N PRO A 372 -12.71 4.29 -9.58
CA PRO A 372 -13.15 5.68 -9.48
C PRO A 372 -14.28 6.00 -10.44
N ALA A 373 -14.14 5.66 -11.72
CA ALA A 373 -15.15 5.94 -12.74
C ALA A 373 -16.45 5.17 -12.46
N LEU A 374 -16.35 3.85 -12.19
CA LEU A 374 -17.53 3.01 -11.96
C LEU A 374 -18.25 3.40 -10.68
N TYR A 375 -17.53 3.57 -9.57
CA TYR A 375 -18.16 3.85 -8.27
C TYR A 375 -18.75 5.25 -8.22
N THR A 376 -18.10 6.24 -8.82
CA THR A 376 -18.69 7.60 -8.94
C THR A 376 -19.91 7.58 -9.81
N PHE A 377 -19.90 6.87 -10.95
CA PHE A 377 -21.09 6.70 -11.78
C PHE A 377 -22.24 6.04 -11.01
N LEU A 378 -22.00 4.93 -10.34
CA LEU A 378 -23.01 4.21 -9.57
C LEU A 378 -23.59 5.04 -8.43
N ALA A 379 -22.73 5.76 -7.69
CA ALA A 379 -23.17 6.56 -6.56
C ALA A 379 -23.86 7.87 -6.96
N MET A 380 -23.38 8.55 -8.03
CA MET A 380 -23.76 9.92 -8.33
C MET A 380 -24.68 10.08 -9.56
N SER A 381 -24.61 9.14 -10.51
CA SER A 381 -25.29 9.31 -11.82
C SER A 381 -26.35 8.26 -12.08
N TRP A 382 -26.21 7.06 -11.47
CA TRP A 382 -27.14 5.98 -11.71
C TRP A 382 -28.25 5.95 -10.65
N HIS A 383 -29.42 6.49 -11.01
CA HIS A 383 -30.59 6.64 -10.13
C HIS A 383 -31.79 5.91 -10.73
N PRO A 384 -31.94 4.58 -10.50
CA PRO A 384 -33.16 3.89 -10.92
C PRO A 384 -34.40 4.45 -10.16
N GLU A 385 -35.52 4.60 -10.86
CA GLU A 385 -36.72 5.20 -10.30
C GLU A 385 -37.24 4.51 -9.00
N SER A 386 -37.05 3.18 -8.93
CA SER A 386 -37.47 2.39 -7.78
C SER A 386 -36.58 2.56 -6.53
N LEU A 387 -35.32 2.88 -6.71
CA LEU A 387 -34.36 3.03 -5.61
C LEU A 387 -33.17 3.94 -6.04
N PRO A 388 -33.29 5.27 -5.88
CA PRO A 388 -32.31 6.22 -6.37
C PRO A 388 -30.87 5.98 -5.87
N SER A 389 -30.70 5.36 -4.73
CA SER A 389 -29.41 5.06 -4.11
C SER A 389 -28.93 3.62 -4.33
N ALA A 390 -29.54 2.88 -5.26
CA ALA A 390 -29.19 1.47 -5.56
C ALA A 390 -27.72 1.26 -5.97
N GLY A 391 -27.03 2.29 -6.48
CA GLY A 391 -25.61 2.22 -6.82
C GLY A 391 -24.73 1.78 -5.66
N TRP A 392 -25.06 2.18 -4.43
CA TRP A 392 -24.33 1.73 -3.23
C TRP A 392 -24.51 0.23 -2.98
N LEU A 393 -25.65 -0.36 -3.31
CA LEU A 393 -25.87 -1.81 -3.22
C LEU A 393 -25.03 -2.58 -4.25
N VAL A 394 -24.86 -2.02 -5.45
CA VAL A 394 -24.00 -2.63 -6.48
C VAL A 394 -22.54 -2.60 -6.02
N ILE A 395 -22.07 -1.48 -5.47
CA ILE A 395 -20.72 -1.34 -4.90
C ILE A 395 -20.52 -2.38 -3.77
N ALA A 396 -21.48 -2.49 -2.84
CA ALA A 396 -21.45 -3.50 -1.79
C ALA A 396 -21.43 -4.92 -2.35
N GLY A 397 -22.22 -5.21 -3.41
CA GLY A 397 -22.25 -6.49 -4.12
C GLY A 397 -20.89 -6.87 -4.72
N ILE A 398 -20.18 -5.91 -5.33
CA ILE A 398 -18.82 -6.11 -5.85
C ILE A 398 -17.86 -6.53 -4.72
N ALA A 399 -17.92 -5.85 -3.57
CA ALA A 399 -17.11 -6.22 -2.41
C ALA A 399 -17.45 -7.62 -1.88
N LEU A 400 -18.73 -7.99 -1.79
CA LEU A 400 -19.18 -9.31 -1.36
C LEU A 400 -18.71 -10.41 -2.32
N LEU A 401 -18.79 -10.18 -3.62
CA LEU A 401 -18.27 -11.12 -4.63
C LEU A 401 -16.74 -11.31 -4.48
N ALA A 402 -16.00 -10.23 -4.22
CA ALA A 402 -14.57 -10.33 -3.94
C ALA A 402 -14.30 -11.16 -2.69
N VAL A 403 -15.00 -10.90 -1.58
CA VAL A 403 -14.88 -11.68 -0.33
C VAL A 403 -15.19 -13.16 -0.55
N ALA A 404 -16.27 -13.47 -1.29
CA ALA A 404 -16.64 -14.85 -1.60
C ALA A 404 -15.58 -15.55 -2.45
N GLY A 405 -14.97 -14.82 -3.39
CA GLY A 405 -13.94 -15.35 -4.29
C GLY A 405 -12.60 -15.65 -3.60
N PHE A 406 -12.30 -15.01 -2.45
CA PHE A 406 -11.04 -15.27 -1.74
C PHE A 406 -10.88 -16.72 -1.28
N HIS A 407 -11.92 -17.31 -0.70
CA HIS A 407 -11.82 -18.65 -0.14
C HIS A 407 -11.42 -19.71 -1.18
N PRO A 408 -12.08 -19.83 -2.36
CA PRO A 408 -11.65 -20.78 -3.37
C PRO A 408 -10.29 -20.43 -3.97
N SER A 409 -9.96 -19.14 -4.17
CA SER A 409 -8.68 -18.75 -4.76
C SER A 409 -7.50 -19.06 -3.84
N VAL A 410 -7.62 -18.80 -2.55
CA VAL A 410 -6.60 -19.15 -1.54
C VAL A 410 -6.36 -20.65 -1.50
N ARG A 411 -7.42 -21.47 -1.48
CA ARG A 411 -7.29 -22.93 -1.53
C ARG A 411 -6.61 -23.43 -2.81
N LEU A 412 -6.90 -22.81 -3.95
CA LEU A 412 -6.23 -23.14 -5.22
C LEU A 412 -4.74 -22.80 -5.17
N ALA A 413 -4.39 -21.65 -4.58
CA ALA A 413 -3.00 -21.25 -4.40
C ALA A 413 -2.24 -22.22 -3.46
N GLU A 414 -2.81 -22.57 -2.31
CA GLU A 414 -2.24 -23.55 -1.38
C GLU A 414 -2.01 -24.92 -2.05
N ARG A 415 -3.00 -25.40 -2.81
CA ARG A 415 -2.88 -26.67 -3.56
C ARG A 415 -1.80 -26.60 -4.63
N PHE A 416 -1.64 -25.44 -5.30
CA PHE A 416 -0.56 -25.27 -6.27
C PHE A 416 0.81 -25.32 -5.59
N LEU A 417 1.01 -24.61 -4.49
CA LEU A 417 2.26 -24.61 -3.73
C LEU A 417 2.60 -26.00 -3.20
N ALA A 418 1.61 -26.72 -2.67
CA ALA A 418 1.80 -28.10 -2.20
C ALA A 418 2.19 -29.07 -3.34
N ARG A 419 1.59 -28.95 -4.54
CA ARG A 419 1.94 -29.77 -5.70
C ARG A 419 3.34 -29.51 -6.23
N GLU A 420 3.82 -28.28 -6.12
CA GLU A 420 5.19 -27.90 -6.52
C GLU A 420 6.23 -28.19 -5.43
N GLY A 421 5.81 -28.75 -4.29
CA GLY A 421 6.70 -29.04 -3.15
C GLY A 421 7.22 -27.76 -2.46
N ILE A 422 6.52 -26.64 -2.63
CA ILE A 422 6.81 -25.35 -2.01
C ILE A 422 6.01 -25.28 -0.70
N VAL A 423 6.26 -26.21 0.20
CA VAL A 423 5.84 -26.09 1.60
C VAL A 423 7.06 -25.53 2.31
N GLU A 424 6.93 -24.46 3.09
CA GLU A 424 7.99 -24.13 4.05
C GLU A 424 8.15 -25.37 4.95
N GLY A 425 9.23 -26.12 4.73
CA GLY A 425 9.56 -27.28 5.54
C GLY A 425 9.73 -26.85 6.99
N PRO A 426 9.57 -27.77 7.99
CA PRO A 426 9.85 -27.46 9.38
C PRO A 426 11.25 -26.85 9.44
N LYS A 427 11.37 -25.68 10.09
CA LYS A 427 12.63 -24.96 10.28
C LYS A 427 13.68 -25.97 10.73
N SER A 428 14.76 -26.15 9.95
CA SER A 428 15.95 -26.79 10.45
C SER A 428 16.34 -26.06 11.72
N GLU A 429 16.35 -26.77 12.85
CA GLU A 429 16.91 -26.29 14.13
C GLU A 429 18.23 -25.57 13.84
N PRO A 430 18.51 -24.43 14.50
CA PRO A 430 19.82 -23.82 14.39
C PRO A 430 20.85 -24.89 14.71
N ALA A 431 21.79 -25.12 13.79
CA ALA A 431 22.87 -26.08 14.02
C ALA A 431 23.47 -25.77 15.39
N GLU A 432 23.32 -26.72 16.29
CA GLU A 432 23.89 -26.69 17.64
C GLU A 432 25.39 -26.42 17.46
N VAL A 433 25.83 -25.25 17.89
CA VAL A 433 27.26 -24.91 17.88
C VAL A 433 27.91 -25.89 18.85
N ALA A 434 28.59 -26.90 18.32
CA ALA A 434 29.36 -27.81 19.11
C ALA A 434 30.29 -27.00 20.04
N PRO A 435 30.33 -27.30 21.36
CA PRO A 435 31.21 -26.60 22.27
C PRO A 435 32.64 -26.81 21.79
N ALA A 436 33.40 -25.71 21.64
CA ALA A 436 34.83 -25.76 21.38
C ALA A 436 35.50 -26.56 22.49
N THR A 437 35.98 -27.73 22.16
CA THR A 437 36.87 -28.49 23.06
C THR A 437 38.19 -27.72 23.18
N THR A 438 38.49 -27.36 24.39
CA THR A 438 39.71 -26.73 24.91
C THR A 438 41.02 -27.31 24.32
#